data_29e051f89cc32e40a416ea4312176841
#
_entry.id   29e051f89cc32e40a416ea4312176841
#
_cell.length_a   1.000
_cell.length_b   1.000
_cell.length_c   1.000
_cell.angle_alpha   90.00
_cell.angle_beta   90.00
_cell.angle_gamma   90.00
#
_symmetry.space_group_name_H-M   'P 1'
#
loop_
_entity.id
_entity.type
_entity.pdbx_description
1 polymer ?
#
loop_
_entity_poly.entity_id
_entity_poly.type
_entity_poly.pdbx_seq_one_letter_code
_entity_poly.pdbx_strand_id
1 'polypeptide(L)'
;MPENSSCSSAGSCTKSSCEGCPSHNGGPQSFLVEQNKFSNIKHVIGVVSGKGGVGKSFVTSSLAVNMAKKGYKVGILDADITGPSIPKMFGAHDQILGDENGLMHPYETKEGIKLISVNLLMDNEEDPVIWRGPVIAGVVKQFWNETAWGDIDYLFVDMPPGTGDVPLTVFQSLPVDGIVIVTSPQELVNMIVKKAYNMAEAMHITVLGVVENFSYLKCPDCGKEIKLFGESHIDEIAKELSVPVLGKLPLDTSYAAIADKGDFYSIENGHLAKATEVLERI
;
A
#
# COMPACT_ATOMS: atom_id res chain seq x y z
N MET A 1 -0.34 7.25 -50.84
CA MET A 1 0.44 7.51 -49.64
C MET A 1 -0.02 6.53 -48.58
N PRO A 2 0.82 5.68 -48.00
CA PRO A 2 0.38 4.76 -46.97
C PRO A 2 0.13 5.56 -45.66
N GLU A 3 -1.02 5.32 -45.05
CA GLU A 3 -1.45 5.93 -43.79
C GLU A 3 -0.56 5.45 -42.66
N ASN A 4 0.33 6.32 -42.21
CA ASN A 4 1.21 6.11 -41.02
C ASN A 4 0.56 6.74 -39.79
N SER A 5 -0.47 6.08 -39.25
CA SER A 5 -1.24 6.57 -38.10
C SER A 5 -0.63 6.22 -36.71
N SER A 6 0.58 5.63 -36.67
CA SER A 6 1.16 5.11 -35.40
C SER A 6 2.47 5.79 -34.94
N CYS A 7 2.89 6.89 -35.55
CA CYS A 7 4.12 7.57 -35.16
C CYS A 7 3.83 8.98 -34.64
N SER A 8 4.23 9.29 -33.40
CA SER A 8 4.04 10.61 -32.77
C SER A 8 4.80 11.77 -33.44
N SER A 9 5.76 11.47 -34.33
CA SER A 9 6.56 12.42 -35.09
C SER A 9 6.30 12.37 -36.60
N ALA A 10 5.16 11.85 -37.04
CA ALA A 10 4.82 11.70 -38.47
C ALA A 10 4.87 12.99 -39.29
N GLY A 11 4.67 14.15 -38.67
CA GLY A 11 4.72 15.48 -39.34
C GLY A 11 6.13 16.04 -39.64
N SER A 12 7.19 15.45 -39.08
CA SER A 12 8.58 15.92 -39.26
C SER A 12 9.54 14.83 -39.77
N CYS A 13 9.03 13.64 -40.12
CA CYS A 13 9.84 12.51 -40.52
C CYS A 13 10.23 12.59 -42.01
N THR A 14 11.52 12.56 -42.29
CA THR A 14 12.10 12.62 -43.66
C THR A 14 12.44 11.22 -44.23
N LYS A 15 12.15 10.14 -43.48
CA LYS A 15 12.47 8.76 -43.94
C LYS A 15 11.35 8.15 -44.76
N SER A 16 11.71 7.41 -45.81
CA SER A 16 10.80 6.75 -46.73
C SER A 16 10.22 5.43 -46.25
N SER A 17 10.75 4.83 -45.17
CA SER A 17 10.19 3.63 -44.52
C SER A 17 10.37 3.72 -42.99
N CYS A 18 9.46 3.07 -42.26
CA CYS A 18 9.50 2.99 -40.77
C CYS A 18 10.27 1.80 -40.25
N GLU A 19 10.82 0.93 -41.09
CA GLU A 19 11.64 -0.21 -40.67
C GLU A 19 12.96 0.27 -40.04
N GLY A 20 13.20 -0.13 -38.78
CA GLY A 20 14.39 0.26 -38.04
C GLY A 20 14.36 1.67 -37.46
N CYS A 21 13.21 2.34 -37.43
CA CYS A 21 13.07 3.65 -36.76
C CYS A 21 12.97 3.46 -35.22
N PRO A 22 13.82 4.11 -34.41
CA PRO A 22 13.75 4.04 -32.94
C PRO A 22 12.38 4.46 -32.37
N SER A 23 11.65 5.34 -33.08
CA SER A 23 10.33 5.82 -32.69
C SER A 23 9.18 4.87 -33.14
N HIS A 24 9.44 3.87 -33.96
CA HIS A 24 8.42 2.93 -34.45
C HIS A 24 8.29 1.69 -33.56
N ASN A 25 9.32 1.34 -32.79
CA ASN A 25 9.31 0.19 -31.86
C ASN A 25 8.78 0.57 -30.46
N GLY A 26 8.26 1.78 -30.27
CA GLY A 26 7.66 2.23 -29.03
C GLY A 26 6.18 1.87 -28.95
N GLY A 27 5.84 0.60 -28.82
CA GLY A 27 4.63 0.23 -28.10
C GLY A 27 4.71 0.80 -26.69
N PRO A 28 3.59 0.99 -25.95
CA PRO A 28 3.62 1.49 -24.59
C PRO A 28 4.59 0.62 -23.77
N GLN A 29 5.74 1.17 -23.39
CA GLN A 29 6.68 0.47 -22.55
C GLN A 29 6.00 0.29 -21.19
N SER A 30 5.78 -0.95 -20.79
CA SER A 30 5.38 -1.27 -19.44
C SER A 30 6.48 -0.80 -18.49
N PHE A 31 6.13 0.04 -17.52
CA PHE A 31 7.03 0.46 -16.44
C PHE A 31 7.08 -0.57 -15.31
N LEU A 32 6.32 -1.68 -15.44
CA LEU A 32 6.30 -2.74 -14.45
C LEU A 32 7.68 -3.35 -14.30
N VAL A 33 8.10 -3.49 -13.06
CA VAL A 33 9.35 -4.12 -12.66
C VAL A 33 9.08 -5.59 -12.37
N GLU A 34 9.84 -6.49 -12.99
CA GLU A 34 9.70 -7.92 -12.77
C GLU A 34 10.15 -8.31 -11.36
N GLN A 35 9.55 -9.34 -10.81
CA GLN A 35 10.00 -9.98 -9.57
C GLN A 35 11.32 -10.70 -9.83
N ASN A 36 12.17 -10.81 -8.80
CA ASN A 36 13.34 -11.66 -8.88
C ASN A 36 12.95 -13.16 -8.83
N LYS A 37 13.85 -14.03 -9.23
CA LYS A 37 13.64 -15.49 -9.29
C LYS A 37 13.40 -16.18 -7.93
N PHE A 38 13.59 -15.46 -6.83
CA PHE A 38 13.39 -15.94 -5.46
C PHE A 38 12.09 -15.44 -4.85
N SER A 39 11.25 -14.81 -5.64
CA SER A 39 9.98 -14.24 -5.22
C SER A 39 8.86 -14.77 -6.11
N ASN A 40 7.75 -15.15 -5.47
CA ASN A 40 6.51 -15.58 -6.12
C ASN A 40 5.34 -14.98 -5.34
N ILE A 41 4.96 -13.76 -5.69
CA ILE A 41 3.90 -13.00 -5.04
C ILE A 41 2.68 -13.09 -5.93
N LYS A 42 1.54 -13.58 -5.37
CA LYS A 42 0.31 -13.81 -6.12
C LYS A 42 -0.52 -12.53 -6.24
N HIS A 43 -0.74 -11.84 -5.12
CA HIS A 43 -1.56 -10.62 -5.06
C HIS A 43 -0.82 -9.48 -4.40
N VAL A 44 -0.91 -8.30 -4.98
CA VAL A 44 -0.33 -7.04 -4.47
C VAL A 44 -1.45 -6.06 -4.16
N ILE A 45 -1.59 -5.69 -2.89
CA ILE A 45 -2.66 -4.82 -2.39
C ILE A 45 -2.07 -3.52 -1.86
N GLY A 46 -2.37 -2.41 -2.51
CA GLY A 46 -1.97 -1.09 -2.02
C GLY A 46 -2.91 -0.58 -0.93
N VAL A 47 -2.35 -0.03 0.15
CA VAL A 47 -3.13 0.67 1.16
C VAL A 47 -2.77 2.14 1.10
N VAL A 48 -3.74 2.97 0.78
CA VAL A 48 -3.55 4.41 0.50
C VAL A 48 -4.36 5.27 1.44
N SER A 49 -3.89 6.48 1.67
CA SER A 49 -4.67 7.51 2.38
C SER A 49 -4.41 8.88 1.75
N GLY A 50 -5.43 9.71 1.72
CA GLY A 50 -5.28 11.05 1.15
C GLY A 50 -4.61 12.06 2.09
N LYS A 51 -4.42 11.73 3.39
CA LYS A 51 -3.68 12.52 4.37
C LYS A 51 -2.96 11.63 5.39
N GLY A 52 -1.96 12.19 6.04
CA GLY A 52 -1.27 11.52 7.16
C GLY A 52 -2.13 11.44 8.43
N GLY A 53 -1.81 10.50 9.32
CA GLY A 53 -2.42 10.39 10.64
C GLY A 53 -3.80 9.74 10.69
N VAL A 54 -4.28 9.13 9.61
CA VAL A 54 -5.56 8.40 9.58
C VAL A 54 -5.44 6.94 10.04
N GLY A 55 -4.24 6.49 10.39
CA GLY A 55 -3.98 5.11 10.80
C GLY A 55 -3.88 4.13 9.64
N LYS A 56 -3.35 4.57 8.49
CA LYS A 56 -3.12 3.75 7.30
C LYS A 56 -2.31 2.50 7.64
N SER A 57 -1.12 2.65 8.24
CA SER A 57 -0.23 1.54 8.61
C SER A 57 -0.86 0.58 9.63
N PHE A 58 -1.72 1.10 10.52
CA PHE A 58 -2.53 0.27 11.42
C PHE A 58 -3.51 -0.62 10.63
N VAL A 59 -4.19 -0.06 9.62
CA VAL A 59 -5.10 -0.82 8.76
C VAL A 59 -4.33 -1.82 7.91
N THR A 60 -3.20 -1.41 7.32
CA THR A 60 -2.30 -2.29 6.57
C THR A 60 -1.89 -3.52 7.39
N SER A 61 -1.38 -3.28 8.60
CA SER A 61 -0.95 -4.33 9.53
C SER A 61 -2.12 -5.21 9.97
N SER A 62 -3.31 -4.61 10.22
CA SER A 62 -4.52 -5.36 10.60
C SER A 62 -5.01 -6.28 9.48
N LEU A 63 -4.99 -5.83 8.22
CA LEU A 63 -5.32 -6.66 7.06
C LEU A 63 -4.33 -7.81 6.92
N ALA A 64 -3.04 -7.53 7.04
CA ALA A 64 -1.98 -8.53 6.99
C ALA A 64 -2.16 -9.60 8.07
N VAL A 65 -2.40 -9.20 9.31
CA VAL A 65 -2.66 -10.12 10.45
C VAL A 65 -3.91 -10.95 10.22
N ASN A 66 -5.00 -10.34 9.75
CA ASN A 66 -6.24 -11.07 9.48
C ASN A 66 -6.05 -12.14 8.39
N MET A 67 -5.31 -11.83 7.32
CA MET A 67 -5.00 -12.80 6.27
C MET A 67 -4.05 -13.89 6.75
N ALA A 68 -3.03 -13.54 7.54
CA ALA A 68 -2.11 -14.52 8.13
C ALA A 68 -2.85 -15.47 9.10
N LYS A 69 -3.78 -14.98 9.93
CA LYS A 69 -4.63 -15.80 10.81
C LYS A 69 -5.54 -16.76 10.02
N LYS A 70 -5.84 -16.50 8.78
CA LYS A 70 -6.56 -17.42 7.88
C LYS A 70 -5.64 -18.44 7.20
N GLY A 71 -4.34 -18.38 7.43
CA GLY A 71 -3.35 -19.32 6.90
C GLY A 71 -2.70 -18.91 5.59
N TYR A 72 -2.92 -17.70 5.10
CA TYR A 72 -2.22 -17.17 3.93
C TYR A 72 -0.80 -16.75 4.28
N LYS A 73 0.12 -16.90 3.33
CA LYS A 73 1.48 -16.36 3.40
C LYS A 73 1.42 -14.86 3.07
N VAL A 74 1.83 -14.02 4.01
CA VAL A 74 1.65 -12.58 3.92
C VAL A 74 2.98 -11.85 3.98
N GLY A 75 3.11 -10.84 3.11
CA GLY A 75 4.19 -9.85 3.15
C GLY A 75 3.66 -8.45 3.37
N ILE A 76 4.48 -7.58 3.96
CA ILE A 76 4.25 -6.15 4.09
C ILE A 76 5.47 -5.40 3.53
N LEU A 77 5.24 -4.57 2.53
CA LEU A 77 6.20 -3.62 2.00
C LEU A 77 5.84 -2.23 2.52
N ASP A 78 6.63 -1.72 3.45
CA ASP A 78 6.46 -0.37 4.00
C ASP A 78 7.11 0.65 3.07
N ALA A 79 6.29 1.32 2.27
CA ALA A 79 6.69 2.38 1.37
C ALA A 79 6.53 3.79 1.98
N ASP A 80 6.06 3.91 3.23
CA ASP A 80 5.99 5.17 3.96
C ASP A 80 7.32 5.49 4.64
N ILE A 81 8.32 5.77 3.83
CA ILE A 81 9.71 5.96 4.23
C ILE A 81 9.88 7.13 5.21
N THR A 82 8.99 8.11 5.16
CA THR A 82 9.07 9.32 5.99
C THR A 82 8.53 9.14 7.41
N GLY A 83 7.76 8.10 7.66
CA GLY A 83 7.18 7.79 8.95
C GLY A 83 6.95 6.29 9.14
N PRO A 84 7.98 5.45 8.93
CA PRO A 84 7.82 4.01 8.95
C PRO A 84 7.46 3.55 10.37
N SER A 85 6.26 2.98 10.51
CA SER A 85 5.71 2.54 11.80
C SER A 85 5.52 1.03 11.89
N ILE A 86 5.54 0.33 10.78
CA ILE A 86 5.25 -1.11 10.70
C ILE A 86 6.27 -1.95 11.46
N PRO A 87 7.60 -1.75 11.35
CA PRO A 87 8.56 -2.54 12.11
C PRO A 87 8.30 -2.49 13.62
N LYS A 88 8.05 -1.30 14.17
CA LYS A 88 7.76 -1.12 15.59
C LYS A 88 6.50 -1.90 16.02
N MET A 89 5.45 -1.90 15.20
CA MET A 89 4.21 -2.62 15.51
C MET A 89 4.43 -4.12 15.66
N PHE A 90 5.36 -4.70 14.89
CA PHE A 90 5.68 -6.13 14.91
C PHE A 90 6.92 -6.47 15.75
N GLY A 91 7.49 -5.51 16.47
CA GLY A 91 8.71 -5.72 17.27
C GLY A 91 9.92 -6.12 16.42
N ALA A 92 9.97 -5.65 15.18
CA ALA A 92 11.07 -5.91 14.26
C ALA A 92 12.16 -4.85 14.49
N HIS A 93 13.29 -5.27 15.04
CA HIS A 93 14.44 -4.41 15.35
C HIS A 93 15.72 -4.90 14.67
N ASP A 94 15.71 -6.13 14.12
CA ASP A 94 16.89 -6.69 13.48
C ASP A 94 17.12 -6.02 12.11
N GLN A 95 18.36 -5.57 11.90
CA GLN A 95 18.75 -4.96 10.64
C GLN A 95 18.73 -5.98 9.49
N ILE A 96 18.14 -5.60 8.38
CA ILE A 96 18.17 -6.37 7.13
C ILE A 96 19.47 -6.06 6.39
N LEU A 97 20.25 -7.08 6.11
CA LEU A 97 21.45 -6.98 5.31
C LEU A 97 21.23 -7.67 3.96
N GLY A 98 21.87 -7.15 2.92
CA GLY A 98 21.97 -7.84 1.63
C GLY A 98 22.89 -9.06 1.73
N ASP A 99 22.55 -10.14 1.02
CA ASP A 99 23.41 -11.30 0.87
C ASP A 99 24.55 -11.03 -0.14
N GLU A 100 25.42 -12.04 -0.36
CA GLU A 100 26.54 -11.96 -1.32
C GLU A 100 26.08 -11.70 -2.77
N ASN A 101 24.82 -11.94 -3.08
CA ASN A 101 24.20 -11.69 -4.38
C ASN A 101 23.48 -10.34 -4.45
N GLY A 102 23.52 -9.53 -3.39
CA GLY A 102 22.84 -8.25 -3.28
C GLY A 102 21.34 -8.36 -3.00
N LEU A 103 20.82 -9.55 -2.64
CA LEU A 103 19.42 -9.74 -2.29
C LEU A 103 19.19 -9.45 -0.81
N MET A 104 18.15 -8.69 -0.52
CA MET A 104 17.65 -8.48 0.84
C MET A 104 16.77 -9.66 1.27
N HIS A 105 16.87 -10.05 2.54
CA HIS A 105 15.98 -11.01 3.15
C HIS A 105 15.02 -10.28 4.05
N PRO A 106 13.67 -10.36 3.83
CA PRO A 106 12.71 -9.64 4.65
C PRO A 106 12.77 -10.14 6.08
N TYR A 107 12.53 -9.25 7.05
CA TYR A 107 12.30 -9.67 8.42
C TYR A 107 11.07 -10.59 8.48
N GLU A 108 11.19 -11.72 9.16
CA GLU A 108 10.08 -12.65 9.33
C GLU A 108 9.66 -12.67 10.81
N THR A 109 8.39 -12.34 11.07
CA THR A 109 7.84 -12.42 12.42
C THR A 109 7.71 -13.87 12.87
N LYS A 110 7.50 -14.10 14.16
CA LYS A 110 7.30 -15.45 14.73
C LYS A 110 6.12 -16.17 14.10
N GLU A 111 5.15 -15.43 13.60
CA GLU A 111 3.93 -15.91 12.97
C GLU A 111 4.05 -16.05 11.45
N GLY A 112 5.23 -15.78 10.89
CA GLY A 112 5.53 -15.97 9.47
C GLY A 112 5.11 -14.82 8.57
N ILE A 113 4.77 -13.64 9.11
CA ILE A 113 4.57 -12.44 8.29
C ILE A 113 5.95 -11.87 7.93
N LYS A 114 6.19 -11.68 6.64
CA LYS A 114 7.42 -11.09 6.14
C LYS A 114 7.25 -9.58 5.96
N LEU A 115 8.22 -8.79 6.39
CA LEU A 115 8.14 -7.34 6.24
C LEU A 115 9.48 -6.74 5.83
N ILE A 116 9.42 -5.68 5.05
CA ILE A 116 10.54 -4.82 4.69
C ILE A 116 10.16 -3.37 4.87
N SER A 117 11.07 -2.60 5.44
CA SER A 117 10.93 -1.16 5.65
C SER A 117 12.32 -0.53 5.65
N VAL A 118 12.39 0.76 5.31
CA VAL A 118 13.65 1.51 5.36
C VAL A 118 14.28 1.49 6.74
N ASN A 119 13.48 1.54 7.80
CA ASN A 119 14.01 1.50 9.17
C ASN A 119 14.84 0.24 9.47
N LEU A 120 14.53 -0.88 8.81
CA LEU A 120 15.28 -2.12 8.98
C LEU A 120 16.61 -2.14 8.17
N LEU A 121 16.86 -1.13 7.34
CA LEU A 121 18.11 -0.96 6.58
C LEU A 121 19.04 0.07 7.22
N MET A 122 18.56 0.81 8.22
CA MET A 122 19.30 1.90 8.85
C MET A 122 20.08 1.39 10.06
N ASP A 123 21.27 1.94 10.30
CA ASP A 123 22.07 1.64 11.49
C ASP A 123 21.40 2.13 12.77
N ASN A 124 20.60 3.19 12.68
CA ASN A 124 19.85 3.78 13.78
C ASN A 124 18.44 4.16 13.31
N GLU A 125 17.42 3.56 13.94
CA GLU A 125 16.00 3.78 13.62
C GLU A 125 15.55 5.23 13.83
N GLU A 126 16.27 6.01 14.64
CA GLU A 126 15.96 7.41 14.96
C GLU A 126 16.55 8.40 13.92
N ASP A 127 17.38 7.93 13.02
CA ASP A 127 17.98 8.81 12.02
C ASP A 127 16.95 9.27 10.97
N PRO A 128 16.86 10.57 10.67
CA PRO A 128 15.89 11.06 9.74
C PRO A 128 16.25 10.66 8.30
N VAL A 129 15.30 10.07 7.59
CA VAL A 129 15.43 9.80 6.15
C VAL A 129 15.13 11.08 5.37
N ILE A 130 16.19 11.74 4.89
CA ILE A 130 16.09 12.99 4.11
C ILE A 130 16.23 12.68 2.61
N TRP A 131 15.30 11.90 2.06
CA TRP A 131 15.33 11.55 0.65
C TRP A 131 14.25 12.30 -0.14
N ARG A 132 14.55 12.56 -1.40
CA ARG A 132 13.58 13.16 -2.35
C ARG A 132 12.76 12.08 -3.04
N GLY A 133 11.56 12.42 -3.52
CA GLY A 133 10.63 11.50 -4.14
C GLY A 133 11.23 10.48 -5.12
N PRO A 134 12.10 10.85 -6.07
CA PRO A 134 12.72 9.88 -6.98
C PRO A 134 13.59 8.82 -6.30
N VAL A 135 14.29 9.17 -5.20
CA VAL A 135 15.10 8.23 -4.43
C VAL A 135 14.17 7.25 -3.68
N ILE A 136 13.13 7.77 -3.04
CA ILE A 136 12.12 6.96 -2.36
C ILE A 136 11.49 5.96 -3.32
N ALA A 137 11.09 6.41 -4.50
CA ALA A 137 10.54 5.57 -5.55
C ALA A 137 11.51 4.47 -6.02
N GLY A 138 12.82 4.80 -6.07
CA GLY A 138 13.89 3.83 -6.36
C GLY A 138 13.96 2.74 -5.29
N VAL A 139 13.93 3.12 -4.02
CA VAL A 139 13.99 2.18 -2.89
C VAL A 139 12.78 1.25 -2.87
N VAL A 140 11.57 1.75 -3.15
CA VAL A 140 10.37 0.89 -3.22
C VAL A 140 10.50 -0.14 -4.34
N LYS A 141 11.10 0.24 -5.48
CA LYS A 141 11.40 -0.73 -6.56
C LYS A 141 12.42 -1.76 -6.12
N GLN A 142 13.47 -1.37 -5.39
CA GLN A 142 14.44 -2.30 -4.83
C GLN A 142 13.78 -3.25 -3.81
N PHE A 143 12.89 -2.77 -2.96
CA PHE A 143 12.11 -3.61 -2.04
C PHE A 143 11.25 -4.65 -2.77
N TRP A 144 10.82 -4.34 -3.98
CA TRP A 144 10.07 -5.26 -4.82
C TRP A 144 10.96 -6.28 -5.51
N ASN A 145 12.02 -5.85 -6.21
CA ASN A 145 12.79 -6.69 -7.12
C ASN A 145 14.11 -7.24 -6.54
N GLU A 146 14.63 -6.66 -5.44
CA GLU A 146 15.87 -7.09 -4.80
C GLU A 146 15.64 -7.76 -3.44
N THR A 147 14.37 -8.02 -3.04
CA THR A 147 14.02 -8.76 -1.84
C THR A 147 13.62 -10.19 -2.18
N ALA A 148 14.21 -11.17 -1.49
CA ALA A 148 13.86 -12.58 -1.63
C ALA A 148 12.59 -12.90 -0.82
N TRP A 149 11.43 -12.54 -1.35
CA TRP A 149 10.14 -12.71 -0.67
C TRP A 149 9.75 -14.19 -0.46
N GLY A 150 10.22 -15.10 -1.34
CA GLY A 150 9.72 -16.48 -1.40
C GLY A 150 8.27 -16.51 -1.90
N ASP A 151 7.53 -17.53 -1.47
CA ASP A 151 6.10 -17.63 -1.78
C ASP A 151 5.29 -16.72 -0.86
N ILE A 152 4.54 -15.80 -1.43
CA ILE A 152 3.62 -14.87 -0.76
C ILE A 152 2.27 -14.92 -1.47
N ASP A 153 1.19 -15.16 -0.71
CA ASP A 153 -0.16 -15.09 -1.25
C ASP A 153 -0.63 -13.63 -1.39
N TYR A 154 -0.37 -12.80 -0.36
CA TYR A 154 -0.74 -11.38 -0.35
C TYR A 154 0.41 -10.51 0.12
N LEU A 155 0.85 -9.58 -0.73
CA LEU A 155 1.77 -8.51 -0.36
C LEU A 155 0.99 -7.21 -0.16
N PHE A 156 0.96 -6.71 1.06
CA PHE A 156 0.40 -5.40 1.37
C PHE A 156 1.47 -4.32 1.22
N VAL A 157 1.16 -3.29 0.44
CA VAL A 157 2.05 -2.14 0.25
C VAL A 157 1.49 -0.96 1.03
N ASP A 158 2.16 -0.59 2.12
CA ASP A 158 1.80 0.60 2.92
C ASP A 158 2.35 1.85 2.25
N MET A 159 1.47 2.61 1.59
CA MET A 159 1.84 3.76 0.79
C MET A 159 2.10 5.00 1.64
N PRO A 160 2.96 5.93 1.25
CA PRO A 160 3.00 7.24 1.90
C PRO A 160 1.67 7.97 1.72
N PRO A 161 1.33 8.90 2.64
CA PRO A 161 0.08 9.64 2.55
C PRO A 161 0.05 10.58 1.33
N GLY A 162 -1.15 10.80 0.79
CA GLY A 162 -1.38 11.68 -0.33
C GLY A 162 -1.34 11.00 -1.70
N THR A 163 -1.35 11.82 -2.76
CA THR A 163 -1.39 11.38 -4.17
C THR A 163 -0.15 11.87 -4.93
N GLY A 164 1.01 11.85 -4.28
CA GLY A 164 2.27 12.34 -4.83
C GLY A 164 3.02 11.31 -5.68
N ASP A 165 4.31 11.58 -5.93
CA ASP A 165 5.15 10.82 -6.85
C ASP A 165 5.36 9.36 -6.43
N VAL A 166 5.42 9.06 -5.13
CA VAL A 166 5.69 7.70 -4.64
C VAL A 166 4.53 6.76 -4.91
N PRO A 167 3.27 7.06 -4.52
CA PRO A 167 2.12 6.26 -4.92
C PRO A 167 2.02 6.05 -6.43
N LEU A 168 2.23 7.09 -7.23
CA LEU A 168 2.22 6.98 -8.69
C LEU A 168 3.30 6.02 -9.20
N THR A 169 4.51 6.10 -8.65
CA THR A 169 5.61 5.20 -9.04
C THR A 169 5.32 3.76 -8.66
N VAL A 170 4.77 3.51 -7.46
CA VAL A 170 4.36 2.17 -7.05
C VAL A 170 3.33 1.61 -8.02
N PHE A 171 2.29 2.37 -8.35
CA PHE A 171 1.24 1.94 -9.28
C PHE A 171 1.75 1.69 -10.71
N GLN A 172 2.79 2.39 -11.14
CA GLN A 172 3.41 2.18 -12.45
C GLN A 172 4.38 0.99 -12.46
N SER A 173 4.98 0.68 -11.31
CA SER A 173 6.12 -0.24 -11.24
C SER A 173 5.78 -1.61 -10.66
N LEU A 174 4.77 -1.69 -9.80
CA LEU A 174 4.31 -2.94 -9.19
C LEU A 174 2.98 -3.39 -9.84
N PRO A 175 2.76 -4.69 -10.00
CA PRO A 175 1.50 -5.23 -10.51
C PRO A 175 0.41 -5.21 -9.41
N VAL A 176 -0.09 -4.02 -9.08
CA VAL A 176 -1.08 -3.83 -8.02
C VAL A 176 -2.46 -4.30 -8.50
N ASP A 177 -3.01 -5.35 -7.85
CA ASP A 177 -4.34 -5.90 -8.16
C ASP A 177 -5.47 -4.98 -7.71
N GLY A 178 -5.25 -4.24 -6.63
CA GLY A 178 -6.22 -3.28 -6.12
C GLY A 178 -5.73 -2.49 -4.92
N ILE A 179 -6.52 -1.47 -4.56
CA ILE A 179 -6.22 -0.63 -3.39
C ILE A 179 -7.36 -0.59 -2.38
N VAL A 180 -6.96 -0.43 -1.11
CA VAL A 180 -7.85 -0.08 0.00
C VAL A 180 -7.58 1.38 0.38
N ILE A 181 -8.62 2.21 0.37
CA ILE A 181 -8.51 3.61 0.76
C ILE A 181 -8.84 3.74 2.26
N VAL A 182 -7.89 4.27 3.04
CA VAL A 182 -8.06 4.51 4.48
C VAL A 182 -8.34 5.99 4.74
N THR A 183 -9.33 6.26 5.56
CA THR A 183 -9.76 7.61 5.93
C THR A 183 -10.19 7.69 7.39
N SER A 184 -10.60 8.86 7.85
CA SER A 184 -11.14 9.13 9.19
C SER A 184 -12.32 10.10 9.09
N PRO A 185 -13.30 10.11 10.03
CA PRO A 185 -14.52 10.93 9.93
C PRO A 185 -14.24 12.41 10.24
N GLN A 186 -13.61 13.13 9.31
CA GLN A 186 -13.34 14.56 9.39
C GLN A 186 -13.90 15.27 8.14
N GLU A 187 -14.26 16.54 8.23
CA GLU A 187 -14.99 17.28 7.18
C GLU A 187 -14.37 17.25 5.76
N LEU A 188 -13.05 17.13 5.66
CA LEU A 188 -12.35 17.08 4.36
C LEU A 188 -12.31 15.68 3.71
N VAL A 189 -12.90 14.67 4.34
CA VAL A 189 -12.84 13.26 3.92
C VAL A 189 -13.34 13.06 2.50
N ASN A 190 -14.46 13.67 2.14
CA ASN A 190 -15.07 13.54 0.80
C ASN A 190 -14.05 13.87 -0.31
N MET A 191 -13.41 15.05 -0.22
CA MET A 191 -12.42 15.48 -1.22
C MET A 191 -11.21 14.56 -1.27
N ILE A 192 -10.75 14.09 -0.11
CA ILE A 192 -9.54 13.28 0.05
C ILE A 192 -9.75 11.87 -0.51
N VAL A 193 -10.86 11.22 -0.18
CA VAL A 193 -11.23 9.90 -0.72
C VAL A 193 -11.42 9.97 -2.24
N LYS A 194 -12.12 11.00 -2.74
CA LYS A 194 -12.30 11.21 -4.18
C LYS A 194 -10.97 11.42 -4.92
N LYS A 195 -10.01 12.13 -4.35
CA LYS A 195 -8.68 12.27 -4.95
C LYS A 195 -7.94 10.95 -5.07
N ALA A 196 -7.97 10.12 -4.01
CA ALA A 196 -7.34 8.80 -4.04
C ALA A 196 -8.05 7.88 -5.04
N TYR A 197 -9.38 7.92 -5.11
CA TYR A 197 -10.19 7.18 -6.07
C TYR A 197 -9.85 7.59 -7.51
N ASN A 198 -9.86 8.88 -7.82
CA ASN A 198 -9.57 9.40 -9.16
C ASN A 198 -8.13 9.07 -9.60
N MET A 199 -7.19 9.06 -8.67
CA MET A 199 -5.81 8.62 -8.94
C MET A 199 -5.78 7.16 -9.36
N ALA A 200 -6.46 6.27 -8.61
CA ALA A 200 -6.53 4.85 -8.93
C ALA A 200 -7.21 4.61 -10.29
N GLU A 201 -8.31 5.31 -10.55
CA GLU A 201 -9.03 5.24 -11.84
C GLU A 201 -8.14 5.68 -13.01
N ALA A 202 -7.41 6.79 -12.87
CA ALA A 202 -6.47 7.27 -13.88
C ALA A 202 -5.32 6.29 -14.15
N MET A 203 -4.98 5.45 -13.16
CA MET A 203 -3.95 4.41 -13.27
C MET A 203 -4.53 3.03 -13.60
N HIS A 204 -5.85 2.93 -13.86
CA HIS A 204 -6.57 1.68 -14.13
C HIS A 204 -6.42 0.63 -13.02
N ILE A 205 -6.35 1.07 -11.75
CA ILE A 205 -6.25 0.20 -10.58
C ILE A 205 -7.61 0.09 -9.91
N THR A 206 -8.01 -1.11 -9.58
CA THR A 206 -9.28 -1.39 -8.91
C THR A 206 -9.29 -0.85 -7.49
N VAL A 207 -10.32 -0.09 -7.11
CA VAL A 207 -10.56 0.30 -5.72
C VAL A 207 -11.39 -0.80 -5.06
N LEU A 208 -10.78 -1.58 -4.18
CA LEU A 208 -11.42 -2.69 -3.46
C LEU A 208 -12.46 -2.20 -2.46
N GLY A 209 -12.25 -1.00 -1.93
CA GLY A 209 -13.18 -0.32 -1.05
C GLY A 209 -12.50 0.67 -0.11
N VAL A 210 -13.29 1.18 0.83
CA VAL A 210 -12.86 2.20 1.80
C VAL A 210 -12.95 1.68 3.22
N VAL A 211 -11.98 2.04 4.07
CA VAL A 211 -11.96 1.79 5.51
C VAL A 211 -11.97 3.13 6.22
N GLU A 212 -12.92 3.34 7.13
CA GLU A 212 -12.94 4.49 8.00
C GLU A 212 -12.38 4.11 9.37
N ASN A 213 -11.22 4.64 9.70
CA ASN A 213 -10.62 4.50 11.03
C ASN A 213 -11.05 5.65 11.94
N PHE A 214 -11.03 5.45 13.26
CA PHE A 214 -11.49 6.42 14.27
C PHE A 214 -12.97 6.83 14.11
N SER A 215 -13.81 5.93 13.61
CA SER A 215 -15.23 6.18 13.36
C SER A 215 -16.00 6.54 14.63
N TYR A 216 -15.62 5.94 15.74
CA TYR A 216 -16.23 6.16 17.05
C TYR A 216 -15.29 5.75 18.19
N LEU A 217 -15.57 6.26 19.39
CA LEU A 217 -14.99 5.77 20.64
C LEU A 217 -16.10 5.02 21.40
N LYS A 218 -15.81 3.82 21.88
CA LYS A 218 -16.73 3.09 22.76
C LYS A 218 -16.46 3.47 24.22
N CYS A 219 -17.46 4.03 24.89
CA CYS A 219 -17.35 4.37 26.31
C CYS A 219 -17.02 3.12 27.13
N PRO A 220 -15.95 3.11 27.94
CA PRO A 220 -15.57 1.94 28.72
C PRO A 220 -16.60 1.59 29.82
N ASP A 221 -17.34 2.58 30.32
CA ASP A 221 -18.29 2.38 31.43
C ASP A 221 -19.66 1.85 30.96
N CYS A 222 -20.21 2.39 29.86
CA CYS A 222 -21.58 2.09 29.43
C CYS A 222 -21.68 1.52 28.02
N GLY A 223 -20.56 1.37 27.28
CA GLY A 223 -20.52 0.84 25.93
C GLY A 223 -21.15 1.74 24.84
N LYS A 224 -21.59 2.96 25.18
CA LYS A 224 -22.16 3.91 24.22
C LYS A 224 -21.09 4.35 23.22
N GLU A 225 -21.43 4.37 21.94
CA GLU A 225 -20.59 4.93 20.90
C GLU A 225 -20.63 6.45 20.90
N ILE A 226 -19.45 7.05 20.93
CA ILE A 226 -19.23 8.50 20.94
C ILE A 226 -18.54 8.87 19.63
N LYS A 227 -19.16 9.69 18.81
CA LYS A 227 -18.63 10.16 17.53
C LYS A 227 -17.78 11.41 17.75
N LEU A 228 -16.50 11.22 18.03
CA LEU A 228 -15.58 12.31 18.39
C LEU A 228 -15.40 13.36 17.29
N PHE A 229 -15.53 12.94 16.03
CA PHE A 229 -15.33 13.80 14.85
C PHE A 229 -16.63 14.14 14.13
N GLY A 230 -17.79 13.95 14.78
CA GLY A 230 -19.11 14.16 14.19
C GLY A 230 -19.66 12.94 13.47
N GLU A 231 -20.69 13.14 12.66
CA GLU A 231 -21.32 12.07 11.88
C GLU A 231 -20.41 11.63 10.72
N SER A 232 -20.37 10.33 10.49
CA SER A 232 -19.64 9.76 9.37
C SER A 232 -20.45 9.89 8.07
N HIS A 233 -19.82 10.38 7.01
CA HIS A 233 -20.39 10.43 5.67
C HIS A 233 -19.80 9.38 4.73
N ILE A 234 -19.05 8.41 5.25
CA ILE A 234 -18.33 7.43 4.42
C ILE A 234 -19.29 6.54 3.61
N ASP A 235 -20.46 6.22 4.13
CA ASP A 235 -21.43 5.39 3.40
C ASP A 235 -22.00 6.13 2.18
N GLU A 236 -22.22 7.44 2.29
CA GLU A 236 -22.70 8.29 1.20
C GLU A 236 -21.62 8.40 0.11
N ILE A 237 -20.35 8.63 0.52
CA ILE A 237 -19.21 8.74 -0.36
C ILE A 237 -18.94 7.41 -1.07
N ALA A 238 -18.96 6.31 -0.35
CA ALA A 238 -18.75 4.97 -0.90
C ALA A 238 -19.83 4.62 -1.94
N LYS A 239 -21.10 4.98 -1.65
CA LYS A 239 -22.22 4.80 -2.58
C LYS A 239 -22.04 5.66 -3.84
N GLU A 240 -21.64 6.93 -3.70
CA GLU A 240 -21.37 7.82 -4.83
C GLU A 240 -20.27 7.26 -5.75
N LEU A 241 -19.21 6.71 -5.17
CA LEU A 241 -18.06 6.14 -5.89
C LEU A 241 -18.30 4.68 -6.32
N SER A 242 -19.46 4.08 -5.96
CA SER A 242 -19.78 2.68 -6.24
C SER A 242 -18.76 1.69 -5.68
N VAL A 243 -18.16 2.00 -4.52
CA VAL A 243 -17.20 1.15 -3.80
C VAL A 243 -17.77 0.69 -2.44
N PRO A 244 -17.40 -0.49 -1.94
CA PRO A 244 -17.89 -0.94 -0.64
C PRO A 244 -17.18 -0.22 0.52
N VAL A 245 -17.89 0.01 1.63
CA VAL A 245 -17.27 0.25 2.93
C VAL A 245 -16.83 -1.10 3.49
N LEU A 246 -15.52 -1.27 3.67
CA LEU A 246 -14.87 -2.51 4.10
C LEU A 246 -14.82 -2.65 5.62
N GLY A 247 -14.87 -1.53 6.34
CA GLY A 247 -14.87 -1.52 7.79
C GLY A 247 -14.93 -0.12 8.37
N LYS A 248 -15.48 -0.04 9.60
CA LYS A 248 -15.43 1.16 10.45
C LYS A 248 -14.78 0.76 11.76
N LEU A 249 -13.61 1.34 12.04
CA LEU A 249 -12.81 0.97 13.20
C LEU A 249 -12.99 1.99 14.32
N PRO A 250 -13.07 1.52 15.57
CA PRO A 250 -13.12 2.41 16.72
C PRO A 250 -11.76 3.08 16.96
N LEU A 251 -11.78 4.20 17.65
CA LEU A 251 -10.62 4.70 18.37
C LEU A 251 -10.49 3.87 19.66
N ASP A 252 -9.50 2.98 19.71
CA ASP A 252 -9.24 2.12 20.87
C ASP A 252 -7.80 2.30 21.35
N THR A 253 -7.65 2.72 22.60
CA THR A 253 -6.33 2.96 23.21
C THR A 253 -5.55 1.67 23.44
N SER A 254 -6.22 0.52 23.50
CA SER A 254 -5.55 -0.78 23.64
C SER A 254 -4.72 -1.12 22.42
N TYR A 255 -5.14 -0.71 21.22
CA TYR A 255 -4.40 -0.93 19.99
C TYR A 255 -3.04 -0.23 19.98
N ALA A 256 -2.99 1.01 20.49
CA ALA A 256 -1.73 1.73 20.61
C ALA A 256 -0.77 1.02 21.59
N ALA A 257 -1.29 0.56 22.73
CA ALA A 257 -0.49 -0.15 23.72
C ALA A 257 0.06 -1.50 23.21
N ILE A 258 -0.69 -2.20 22.36
CA ILE A 258 -0.26 -3.44 21.72
C ILE A 258 0.81 -3.15 20.65
N ALA A 259 0.58 -2.13 19.82
CA ALA A 259 1.55 -1.70 18.81
C ALA A 259 2.88 -1.26 19.42
N ASP A 260 2.83 -0.50 20.53
CA ASP A 260 4.04 -0.07 21.24
C ASP A 260 4.83 -1.22 21.89
N LYS A 261 4.17 -2.35 22.16
CA LYS A 261 4.82 -3.59 22.66
C LYS A 261 5.41 -4.45 21.56
N GLY A 262 5.15 -4.13 20.30
CA GLY A 262 5.56 -4.96 19.15
C GLY A 262 4.79 -6.27 19.02
N ASP A 263 3.60 -6.40 19.61
CA ASP A 263 2.77 -7.62 19.63
C ASP A 263 1.51 -7.45 18.77
N PHE A 264 1.66 -6.82 17.61
CA PHE A 264 0.52 -6.47 16.75
C PHE A 264 -0.28 -7.68 16.27
N TYR A 265 0.34 -8.85 16.18
CA TYR A 265 -0.35 -10.07 15.79
C TYR A 265 -1.44 -10.48 16.78
N SER A 266 -1.32 -10.09 18.05
CA SER A 266 -2.34 -10.38 19.08
C SER A 266 -3.65 -9.61 18.88
N ILE A 267 -3.67 -8.58 18.02
CA ILE A 267 -4.87 -7.78 17.76
C ILE A 267 -5.95 -8.66 17.08
N GLU A 268 -7.14 -8.63 17.67
CA GLU A 268 -8.34 -9.17 17.08
C GLU A 268 -9.15 -8.03 16.44
N ASN A 269 -9.08 -7.91 15.11
CA ASN A 269 -9.77 -6.86 14.38
C ASN A 269 -10.91 -7.41 13.52
N GLY A 270 -12.00 -7.80 14.16
CA GLY A 270 -13.24 -8.26 13.50
C GLY A 270 -13.93 -7.17 12.66
N HIS A 271 -13.61 -5.89 12.88
CA HIS A 271 -14.16 -4.77 12.10
C HIS A 271 -13.73 -4.79 10.62
N LEU A 272 -12.67 -5.53 10.28
CA LEU A 272 -12.17 -5.72 8.92
C LEU A 272 -12.56 -7.06 8.29
N ALA A 273 -13.52 -7.80 8.87
CA ALA A 273 -13.97 -9.10 8.32
C ALA A 273 -14.41 -8.97 6.86
N LYS A 274 -15.19 -7.93 6.53
CA LYS A 274 -15.63 -7.67 5.15
C LYS A 274 -14.46 -7.37 4.21
N ALA A 275 -13.43 -6.66 4.68
CA ALA A 275 -12.23 -6.42 3.90
C ALA A 275 -11.53 -7.75 3.57
N THR A 276 -11.40 -8.62 4.55
CA THR A 276 -10.81 -9.96 4.38
C THR A 276 -11.59 -10.80 3.36
N GLU A 277 -12.93 -10.79 3.40
CA GLU A 277 -13.77 -11.48 2.42
C GLU A 277 -13.60 -10.95 0.99
N VAL A 278 -13.41 -9.64 0.84
CA VAL A 278 -13.16 -9.03 -0.48
C VAL A 278 -11.79 -9.44 -1.01
N LEU A 279 -10.77 -9.46 -0.16
CA LEU A 279 -9.42 -9.91 -0.52
C LEU A 279 -9.38 -11.38 -0.96
N GLU A 280 -10.20 -12.25 -0.34
CA GLU A 280 -10.29 -13.68 -0.73
C GLU A 280 -10.96 -13.92 -2.09
N ARG A 281 -11.54 -12.90 -2.71
CA ARG A 281 -12.21 -13.00 -4.02
C ARG A 281 -11.38 -12.49 -5.18
N ILE A 282 -10.21 -11.96 -4.89
CA ILE A 282 -9.23 -11.52 -5.90
C ILE A 282 -8.42 -12.74 -6.35
#